data_dea85cd0f4760f3e1989f1dba0443706
#
_entry.id   dea85cd0f4760f3e1989f1dba0443706
#
_cell.length_a   1.000
_cell.length_b   1.000
_cell.length_c   1.000
_cell.angle_alpha   90.00
_cell.angle_beta   90.00
_cell.angle_gamma   90.00
#
_symmetry.space_group_name_H-M   'P 1'
#
loop_
_entity.id
_entity.type
_entity.pdbx_description
1 polymer ?
#
loop_
_entity_poly.entity_id
_entity_poly.type
_entity_poly.pdbx_seq_one_letter_code
_entity_poly.pdbx_strand_id
1 'polypeptide(L)'
;MPDTSLPGTSLPNTPITPTVDFDRDGVQHGFLNLPHSRDESAWGSQMIPITVIKNGEGPTAVLSGANHGDEYEGPVALLDLARSLDPADVTGRVIIIPMMNYPAFRAAKRTSPIDGGNLNRAFPGDPQGTITQKIADYFERTLVPMADVVLDIHSGGKTLEFVPFVGGHILEDKTQEKKIVDAMAAFAAPYSMMMLELDAVGMYDISVEEAGKVFVTTELGGGGTVSAETAAIAKRGVANLLIHSGLVKGEVEKSPTQKLDMPDGRCFVISEHSGVFEPCVALGAAVKNGDLIARIYDVERTGTAPVDYHAKIDGIVAGRHFPGLIGVGDFVSMVAVPV
;
A
#
# COMPACT_ATOMS: atom_id res chain seq x y z
N MET A 1 5.36 -20.54 -38.16
CA MET A 1 5.48 -20.28 -36.72
C MET A 1 4.08 -20.36 -36.13
N PRO A 2 3.81 -21.15 -35.10
CA PRO A 2 2.48 -21.14 -34.50
C PRO A 2 2.23 -19.77 -33.88
N ASP A 3 1.05 -19.24 -34.12
CA ASP A 3 0.55 -18.02 -33.52
C ASP A 3 0.46 -18.22 -31.99
N THR A 4 1.29 -17.52 -31.22
CA THR A 4 1.35 -17.56 -29.76
C THR A 4 0.55 -16.41 -29.14
N SER A 5 -0.34 -15.77 -29.88
CA SER A 5 -1.26 -14.78 -29.34
C SER A 5 -2.28 -15.48 -28.45
N LEU A 6 -2.12 -15.34 -27.12
CA LEU A 6 -3.16 -15.69 -26.16
C LEU A 6 -4.39 -14.80 -26.42
N PRO A 7 -5.61 -15.35 -26.38
CA PRO A 7 -6.82 -14.56 -26.47
C PRO A 7 -7.04 -13.86 -25.12
N GLY A 8 -6.49 -12.69 -24.97
CA GLY A 8 -6.77 -11.79 -23.86
C GLY A 8 -6.84 -10.39 -24.42
N THR A 9 -7.88 -9.65 -24.09
CA THR A 9 -8.12 -8.28 -24.52
C THR A 9 -6.92 -7.40 -24.25
N SER A 10 -5.95 -7.36 -25.18
CA SER A 10 -4.90 -6.35 -25.16
C SER A 10 -5.55 -5.00 -25.43
N LEU A 11 -5.58 -4.13 -24.43
CA LEU A 11 -5.88 -2.73 -24.67
C LEU A 11 -4.90 -2.20 -25.73
N PRO A 12 -5.39 -1.43 -26.72
CA PRO A 12 -4.49 -0.82 -27.69
C PRO A 12 -3.44 0.01 -26.93
N ASN A 13 -2.16 -0.25 -27.27
CA ASN A 13 -0.98 0.50 -26.80
C ASN A 13 -0.49 0.25 -25.37
N THR A 14 -0.85 -0.84 -24.67
CA THR A 14 -0.08 -1.19 -23.43
C THR A 14 1.18 -1.97 -23.78
N PRO A 15 2.35 -1.60 -23.23
CA PRO A 15 3.58 -2.38 -23.41
C PRO A 15 3.64 -3.64 -22.53
N ILE A 16 2.73 -3.76 -21.54
CA ILE A 16 2.69 -4.91 -20.63
C ILE A 16 1.82 -6.01 -21.20
N THR A 17 2.36 -7.23 -21.24
CA THR A 17 1.64 -8.43 -21.68
C THR A 17 1.54 -9.41 -20.53
N PRO A 18 0.34 -9.79 -20.08
CA PRO A 18 0.16 -10.82 -19.06
C PRO A 18 0.46 -12.20 -19.64
N THR A 19 1.06 -13.09 -18.83
CA THR A 19 1.22 -14.51 -19.17
C THR A 19 0.11 -15.38 -18.56
N VAL A 20 -0.87 -14.75 -17.95
CA VAL A 20 -2.08 -15.35 -17.38
C VAL A 20 -3.30 -14.92 -18.17
N ASP A 21 -4.33 -15.73 -18.14
CA ASP A 21 -5.65 -15.43 -18.69
C ASP A 21 -6.59 -15.06 -17.54
N PHE A 22 -7.06 -13.82 -17.53
CA PHE A 22 -7.92 -13.31 -16.45
C PHE A 22 -9.31 -13.98 -16.39
N ASP A 23 -9.74 -14.61 -17.47
CA ASP A 23 -11.08 -15.16 -17.60
C ASP A 23 -11.13 -16.69 -17.45
N ARG A 24 -9.97 -17.36 -17.39
CA ARG A 24 -9.89 -18.80 -17.25
C ARG A 24 -10.04 -19.23 -15.79
N ASP A 25 -10.98 -20.15 -15.52
CA ASP A 25 -11.16 -20.74 -14.20
C ASP A 25 -9.92 -21.55 -13.74
N GLY A 26 -9.73 -21.64 -12.44
CA GLY A 26 -8.61 -22.31 -11.76
C GLY A 26 -7.56 -21.34 -11.24
N VAL A 27 -6.39 -21.85 -10.93
CA VAL A 27 -5.23 -21.10 -10.46
C VAL A 27 -4.22 -20.94 -11.59
N GLN A 28 -3.73 -19.74 -11.79
CA GLN A 28 -2.67 -19.43 -12.73
C GLN A 28 -1.62 -18.58 -12.05
N HIS A 29 -0.39 -19.04 -12.08
CA HIS A 29 0.77 -18.25 -11.67
C HIS A 29 1.53 -17.82 -12.92
N GLY A 30 1.87 -16.52 -13.01
CA GLY A 30 2.53 -15.97 -14.18
C GLY A 30 3.15 -14.61 -13.90
N PHE A 31 3.24 -13.83 -14.96
CA PHE A 31 3.90 -12.53 -14.93
C PHE A 31 3.13 -11.49 -15.76
N LEU A 32 3.23 -10.25 -15.34
CA LEU A 32 3.04 -9.09 -16.20
C LEU A 32 4.41 -8.80 -16.82
N ASN A 33 4.54 -9.07 -18.10
CA ASN A 33 5.79 -8.94 -18.84
C ASN A 33 5.90 -7.52 -19.41
N LEU A 34 6.81 -6.70 -18.86
CA LEU A 34 7.13 -5.35 -19.32
C LEU A 34 8.51 -5.35 -19.98
N PRO A 35 8.60 -5.20 -21.30
CA PRO A 35 9.88 -5.12 -22.00
C PRO A 35 10.79 -4.03 -21.45
N HIS A 36 12.03 -4.38 -21.16
CA HIS A 36 13.05 -3.48 -20.62
C HIS A 36 14.44 -3.91 -21.07
N SER A 37 14.97 -3.19 -22.08
CA SER A 37 16.36 -3.37 -22.52
C SER A 37 17.32 -2.77 -21.49
N ARG A 38 18.35 -3.53 -21.11
CA ARG A 38 19.36 -3.13 -20.13
C ARG A 38 20.69 -3.79 -20.43
N ASP A 39 21.76 -3.37 -19.75
CA ASP A 39 23.14 -3.85 -20.02
C ASP A 39 23.28 -5.37 -19.89
N GLU A 40 22.58 -5.99 -18.92
CA GLU A 40 22.60 -7.44 -18.71
C GLU A 40 21.74 -8.21 -19.71
N SER A 41 20.84 -7.54 -20.42
CA SER A 41 19.92 -8.18 -21.39
C SER A 41 19.32 -7.16 -22.35
N ALA A 42 19.79 -7.19 -23.61
CA ALA A 42 19.30 -6.30 -24.66
C ALA A 42 17.81 -6.49 -24.95
N TRP A 43 17.26 -7.70 -24.76
CA TRP A 43 15.85 -8.05 -24.96
C TRP A 43 15.22 -8.53 -23.65
N GLY A 44 15.62 -7.90 -22.56
CA GLY A 44 15.12 -8.20 -21.23
C GLY A 44 13.72 -7.66 -20.97
N SER A 45 13.19 -8.06 -19.83
CA SER A 45 11.88 -7.61 -19.33
C SER A 45 11.90 -7.48 -17.82
N GLN A 46 11.03 -6.63 -17.31
CA GLN A 46 10.59 -6.68 -15.93
C GLN A 46 9.44 -7.70 -15.85
N MET A 47 9.64 -8.76 -15.08
CA MET A 47 8.67 -9.85 -14.93
C MET A 47 7.97 -9.68 -13.58
N ILE A 48 6.89 -8.88 -13.54
CA ILE A 48 6.13 -8.61 -12.32
C ILE A 48 5.27 -9.84 -12.00
N PRO A 49 5.47 -10.52 -10.86
CA PRO A 49 4.72 -11.72 -10.52
C PRO A 49 3.22 -11.43 -10.32
N ILE A 50 2.38 -12.29 -10.87
CA ILE A 50 0.93 -12.24 -10.72
C ILE A 50 0.36 -13.64 -10.51
N THR A 51 -0.68 -13.73 -9.70
CA THR A 51 -1.53 -14.93 -9.58
C THR A 51 -2.97 -14.54 -9.86
N VAL A 52 -3.66 -15.31 -10.67
CA VAL A 52 -5.11 -15.20 -10.90
C VAL A 52 -5.77 -16.48 -10.40
N ILE A 53 -6.74 -16.33 -9.51
CA ILE A 53 -7.57 -17.42 -9.01
C ILE A 53 -9.01 -17.08 -9.35
N LYS A 54 -9.64 -17.91 -10.20
CA LYS A 54 -11.01 -17.68 -10.65
C LYS A 54 -11.85 -18.93 -10.53
N ASN A 55 -13.10 -18.76 -10.11
CA ASN A 55 -14.09 -19.83 -10.12
C ASN A 55 -15.49 -19.25 -10.38
N GLY A 56 -15.94 -19.43 -11.62
CA GLY A 56 -17.24 -18.96 -12.10
C GLY A 56 -17.37 -17.45 -12.14
N GLU A 57 -18.63 -17.00 -12.18
CA GLU A 57 -18.98 -15.56 -12.15
C GLU A 57 -19.06 -15.05 -10.71
N GLY A 58 -18.77 -13.78 -10.52
CA GLY A 58 -18.79 -13.14 -9.21
C GLY A 58 -17.95 -11.86 -9.16
N PRO A 59 -17.74 -11.28 -7.96
CA PRO A 59 -16.94 -10.08 -7.82
C PRO A 59 -15.47 -10.34 -8.13
N THR A 60 -14.74 -9.27 -8.38
CA THR A 60 -13.29 -9.30 -8.61
C THR A 60 -12.57 -8.48 -7.55
N ALA A 61 -11.59 -9.10 -6.88
CA ALA A 61 -10.62 -8.39 -6.05
C ALA A 61 -9.28 -8.23 -6.77
N VAL A 62 -8.68 -7.04 -6.67
CA VAL A 62 -7.28 -6.78 -7.01
C VAL A 62 -6.53 -6.50 -5.72
N LEU A 63 -5.55 -7.35 -5.42
CA LEU A 63 -4.75 -7.28 -4.20
C LEU A 63 -3.32 -6.97 -4.56
N SER A 64 -2.80 -5.84 -4.09
CA SER A 64 -1.45 -5.37 -4.35
C SER A 64 -0.66 -5.14 -3.07
N GLY A 65 0.65 -5.22 -3.21
CA GLY A 65 1.62 -4.88 -2.18
C GLY A 65 2.90 -4.38 -2.82
N ALA A 66 3.79 -3.82 -2.01
CA ALA A 66 5.04 -3.22 -2.47
C ALA A 66 4.83 -2.21 -3.60
N ASN A 67 3.85 -1.32 -3.48
CA ASN A 67 3.75 -0.06 -4.21
C ASN A 67 5.03 0.74 -3.96
N HIS A 68 5.49 0.78 -2.70
CA HIS A 68 6.86 1.12 -2.36
C HIS A 68 7.64 -0.17 -2.06
N GLY A 69 8.81 -0.31 -2.67
CA GLY A 69 9.54 -1.59 -2.70
C GLY A 69 10.24 -1.98 -1.39
N ASP A 70 10.19 -1.15 -0.38
CA ASP A 70 10.74 -1.39 0.97
C ASP A 70 9.66 -1.66 2.03
N GLU A 71 8.45 -2.02 1.59
CA GLU A 71 7.29 -2.40 2.39
C GLU A 71 6.98 -3.88 2.20
N TYR A 72 6.99 -4.69 3.26
CA TYR A 72 7.06 -6.15 3.13
C TYR A 72 5.84 -6.92 3.64
N GLU A 73 4.94 -6.31 4.40
CA GLU A 73 3.74 -6.95 4.94
C GLU A 73 2.82 -7.45 3.82
N GLY A 74 2.60 -6.61 2.80
CA GLY A 74 1.84 -6.95 1.60
C GLY A 74 2.44 -8.16 0.85
N PRO A 75 3.71 -8.10 0.43
CA PRO A 75 4.39 -9.23 -0.20
C PRO A 75 4.26 -10.54 0.59
N VAL A 76 4.48 -10.52 1.91
CA VAL A 76 4.38 -11.73 2.74
C VAL A 76 2.95 -12.30 2.77
N ALA A 77 1.94 -11.46 2.99
CA ALA A 77 0.55 -11.89 3.05
C ALA A 77 0.05 -12.40 1.69
N LEU A 78 0.38 -11.70 0.61
CA LEU A 78 -0.10 -12.01 -0.73
C LEU A 78 0.61 -13.21 -1.37
N LEU A 79 1.91 -13.41 -1.10
CA LEU A 79 2.60 -14.64 -1.52
C LEU A 79 2.06 -15.88 -0.81
N ASP A 80 1.72 -15.76 0.48
CA ASP A 80 1.11 -16.84 1.24
C ASP A 80 -0.30 -17.16 0.72
N LEU A 81 -1.12 -16.13 0.48
CA LEU A 81 -2.45 -16.28 -0.12
C LEU A 81 -2.38 -16.94 -1.50
N ALA A 82 -1.50 -16.47 -2.39
CA ALA A 82 -1.35 -17.00 -3.74
C ALA A 82 -1.01 -18.49 -3.77
N ARG A 83 -0.34 -18.99 -2.73
CA ARG A 83 0.00 -20.42 -2.56
C ARG A 83 -1.11 -21.25 -1.94
N SER A 84 -1.92 -20.67 -1.05
CA SER A 84 -2.80 -21.40 -0.14
C SER A 84 -4.28 -21.33 -0.50
N LEU A 85 -4.71 -20.31 -1.26
CA LEU A 85 -6.13 -20.15 -1.59
C LEU A 85 -6.57 -21.22 -2.63
N ASP A 86 -7.49 -22.09 -2.22
CA ASP A 86 -8.08 -23.10 -3.11
C ASP A 86 -9.11 -22.42 -4.04
N PRO A 87 -9.03 -22.61 -5.36
CA PRO A 87 -10.04 -22.08 -6.27
C PRO A 87 -11.46 -22.58 -5.98
N ALA A 88 -11.61 -23.75 -5.36
CA ALA A 88 -12.93 -24.27 -4.95
C ALA A 88 -13.62 -23.40 -3.89
N ASP A 89 -12.86 -22.65 -3.11
CA ASP A 89 -13.36 -21.71 -2.09
C ASP A 89 -13.69 -20.32 -2.65
N VAL A 90 -13.29 -20.05 -3.90
CA VAL A 90 -13.48 -18.73 -4.55
C VAL A 90 -14.80 -18.69 -5.30
N THR A 91 -15.47 -17.54 -5.28
CA THR A 91 -16.58 -17.16 -6.16
C THR A 91 -16.18 -15.88 -6.87
N GLY A 92 -16.10 -15.89 -8.22
CA GLY A 92 -15.57 -14.79 -8.99
C GLY A 92 -14.06 -14.86 -9.17
N ARG A 93 -13.32 -13.75 -8.95
CA ARG A 93 -11.90 -13.64 -9.34
C ARG A 93 -11.07 -12.90 -8.30
N VAL A 94 -9.92 -13.47 -7.94
CA VAL A 94 -8.90 -12.84 -7.10
C VAL A 94 -7.63 -12.66 -7.92
N ILE A 95 -7.21 -11.43 -8.14
CA ILE A 95 -5.97 -11.04 -8.83
C ILE A 95 -4.97 -10.59 -7.76
N ILE A 96 -3.84 -11.27 -7.67
CA ILE A 96 -2.83 -11.07 -6.62
C ILE A 96 -1.53 -10.61 -7.27
N ILE A 97 -1.07 -9.40 -6.92
CA ILE A 97 0.19 -8.82 -7.38
C ILE A 97 1.03 -8.45 -6.14
N PRO A 98 1.80 -9.41 -5.59
CA PRO A 98 2.49 -9.22 -4.31
C PRO A 98 3.53 -8.08 -4.33
N MET A 99 4.09 -7.77 -5.49
CA MET A 99 5.12 -6.76 -5.68
C MET A 99 4.78 -5.93 -6.92
N MET A 100 3.83 -4.99 -6.82
CA MET A 100 3.40 -4.21 -7.98
C MET A 100 4.51 -3.32 -8.53
N ASN A 101 5.35 -2.73 -7.69
CA ASN A 101 6.56 -2.00 -8.07
C ASN A 101 7.77 -2.94 -8.00
N TYR A 102 7.78 -3.96 -8.86
CA TYR A 102 8.80 -4.99 -8.83
C TYR A 102 10.25 -4.46 -8.90
N PRO A 103 10.59 -3.45 -9.72
CA PRO A 103 11.94 -2.87 -9.72
C PRO A 103 12.34 -2.26 -8.38
N ALA A 104 11.46 -1.53 -7.73
CA ALA A 104 11.68 -0.93 -6.41
C ALA A 104 11.85 -2.01 -5.33
N PHE A 105 10.98 -3.03 -5.35
CA PHE A 105 11.04 -4.17 -4.43
C PHE A 105 12.37 -4.92 -4.53
N ARG A 106 12.84 -5.23 -5.74
CA ARG A 106 14.13 -5.90 -5.96
C ARG A 106 15.32 -5.09 -5.45
N ALA A 107 15.19 -3.78 -5.43
CA ALA A 107 16.21 -2.86 -4.90
C ALA A 107 16.03 -2.55 -3.41
N ALA A 108 14.95 -3.03 -2.79
CA ALA A 108 14.56 -2.68 -1.43
C ALA A 108 14.53 -1.15 -1.21
N LYS A 109 13.89 -0.43 -2.13
CA LYS A 109 13.79 1.04 -2.13
C LYS A 109 12.33 1.48 -2.27
N ARG A 110 12.01 2.65 -1.74
CA ARG A 110 10.69 3.27 -1.93
C ARG A 110 10.37 3.50 -3.40
N THR A 111 11.32 3.97 -4.17
CA THR A 111 11.18 4.34 -5.59
C THR A 111 11.94 3.37 -6.51
N SER A 112 11.51 3.29 -7.77
CA SER A 112 12.15 2.48 -8.78
C SER A 112 13.60 2.95 -9.05
N PRO A 113 14.62 2.07 -8.99
CA PRO A 113 16.00 2.44 -9.32
C PRO A 113 16.22 2.66 -10.82
N ILE A 114 15.26 2.27 -11.67
CA ILE A 114 15.38 2.36 -13.14
C ILE A 114 15.16 3.81 -13.61
N ASP A 115 14.16 4.48 -13.04
CA ASP A 115 13.70 5.79 -13.48
C ASP A 115 13.50 6.80 -12.33
N GLY A 116 13.81 6.40 -11.08
CA GLY A 116 13.60 7.21 -9.89
C GLY A 116 12.13 7.40 -9.51
N GLY A 117 11.20 6.77 -10.24
CA GLY A 117 9.77 6.99 -10.09
C GLY A 117 9.19 6.45 -8.78
N ASN A 118 8.35 7.25 -8.13
CA ASN A 118 7.46 6.82 -7.06
C ASN A 118 6.16 6.33 -7.70
N LEU A 119 5.84 5.03 -7.60
CA LEU A 119 4.67 4.47 -8.25
C LEU A 119 3.37 5.08 -7.70
N ASN A 120 3.31 5.35 -6.39
CA ASN A 120 2.16 6.01 -5.74
C ASN A 120 2.12 7.53 -6.00
N ARG A 121 2.77 8.02 -7.05
CA ARG A 121 2.70 9.39 -7.60
C ARG A 121 2.69 9.38 -9.13
N ALA A 122 2.48 8.19 -9.72
CA ALA A 122 2.58 8.01 -11.17
C ALA A 122 1.23 7.76 -11.86
N PHE A 123 0.13 7.62 -11.12
CA PHE A 123 -1.21 7.40 -11.69
C PHE A 123 -1.78 8.69 -12.30
N PRO A 124 -2.53 8.57 -13.41
CA PRO A 124 -3.02 7.35 -14.07
C PRO A 124 -1.97 6.64 -14.94
N GLY A 125 -0.73 7.11 -15.01
CA GLY A 125 0.34 6.54 -15.81
C GLY A 125 0.41 7.04 -17.24
N ASP A 126 1.35 6.47 -18.01
CA ASP A 126 1.54 6.73 -19.44
C ASP A 126 2.13 5.48 -20.11
N PRO A 127 1.47 4.87 -21.10
CA PRO A 127 1.97 3.67 -21.80
C PRO A 127 3.24 3.93 -22.62
N GLN A 128 3.55 5.19 -22.94
CA GLN A 128 4.78 5.61 -23.62
C GLN A 128 5.83 6.22 -22.68
N GLY A 129 5.50 6.34 -21.40
CA GLY A 129 6.32 6.96 -20.38
C GLY A 129 7.45 6.07 -19.85
N THR A 130 7.87 6.36 -18.65
CA THR A 130 8.90 5.60 -17.92
C THR A 130 8.41 4.21 -17.50
N ILE A 131 9.29 3.37 -16.96
CA ILE A 131 8.90 2.03 -16.45
C ILE A 131 7.82 2.16 -15.37
N THR A 132 7.98 3.09 -14.44
CA THR A 132 7.00 3.35 -13.37
C THR A 132 5.66 3.81 -13.93
N GLN A 133 5.65 4.73 -14.90
CA GLN A 133 4.42 5.20 -15.54
C GLN A 133 3.72 4.12 -16.35
N LYS A 134 4.45 3.21 -17.00
CA LYS A 134 3.88 2.06 -17.70
C LYS A 134 3.22 1.07 -16.76
N ILE A 135 3.77 0.87 -15.58
CA ILE A 135 3.15 0.02 -14.55
C ILE A 135 1.86 0.68 -14.07
N ALA A 136 1.88 1.95 -13.70
CA ALA A 136 0.68 2.69 -13.29
C ALA A 136 -0.43 2.65 -14.35
N ASP A 137 -0.09 2.91 -15.62
CA ASP A 137 -1.01 2.84 -16.77
C ASP A 137 -1.67 1.47 -16.91
N TYR A 138 -0.92 0.38 -16.71
CA TYR A 138 -1.49 -0.96 -16.80
C TYR A 138 -2.49 -1.25 -15.67
N PHE A 139 -2.16 -0.85 -14.45
CA PHE A 139 -3.10 -0.94 -13.32
C PHE A 139 -4.35 -0.14 -13.60
N GLU A 140 -4.21 1.13 -13.98
CA GLU A 140 -5.30 2.06 -14.27
C GLU A 140 -6.24 1.54 -15.35
N ARG A 141 -5.70 1.21 -16.53
CA ARG A 141 -6.53 0.90 -17.70
C ARG A 141 -6.92 -0.57 -17.82
N THR A 142 -6.23 -1.48 -17.10
CA THR A 142 -6.49 -2.91 -17.22
C THR A 142 -7.06 -3.50 -15.94
N LEU A 143 -6.41 -3.29 -14.79
CA LEU A 143 -6.79 -3.98 -13.55
C LEU A 143 -7.94 -3.28 -12.80
N VAL A 144 -7.89 -1.95 -12.68
CA VAL A 144 -8.92 -1.17 -11.99
C VAL A 144 -10.31 -1.34 -12.62
N PRO A 145 -10.47 -1.32 -13.95
CA PRO A 145 -11.80 -1.54 -14.55
C PRO A 145 -12.40 -2.92 -14.26
N MET A 146 -11.56 -3.94 -14.07
CA MET A 146 -12.01 -5.29 -13.72
C MET A 146 -12.41 -5.44 -12.25
N ALA A 147 -11.92 -4.57 -11.36
CA ALA A 147 -12.07 -4.69 -9.92
C ALA A 147 -13.46 -4.23 -9.45
N ASP A 148 -13.97 -4.88 -8.41
CA ASP A 148 -15.03 -4.40 -7.52
C ASP A 148 -14.43 -3.86 -6.21
N VAL A 149 -13.37 -4.52 -5.74
CA VAL A 149 -12.59 -4.12 -4.56
C VAL A 149 -11.10 -4.19 -4.85
N VAL A 150 -10.38 -3.17 -4.40
CA VAL A 150 -8.92 -3.07 -4.47
C VAL A 150 -8.36 -2.94 -3.05
N LEU A 151 -7.34 -3.72 -2.75
CA LEU A 151 -6.54 -3.59 -1.54
C LEU A 151 -5.10 -3.31 -1.93
N ASP A 152 -4.55 -2.21 -1.42
CA ASP A 152 -3.12 -1.91 -1.50
C ASP A 152 -2.49 -1.92 -0.11
N ILE A 153 -1.58 -2.88 0.13
CA ILE A 153 -1.00 -3.09 1.46
C ILE A 153 0.30 -2.30 1.56
N HIS A 154 0.24 -1.22 2.32
CA HIS A 154 1.36 -0.36 2.67
C HIS A 154 1.87 -0.58 4.09
N SER A 155 3.07 -0.08 4.34
CA SER A 155 3.69 0.14 5.64
C SER A 155 4.67 1.31 5.57
N GLY A 156 5.28 1.71 6.68
CA GLY A 156 6.16 2.90 6.72
C GLY A 156 7.48 2.78 5.92
N GLY A 157 7.73 1.64 5.27
CA GLY A 157 8.99 1.41 4.58
C GLY A 157 10.20 1.64 5.49
N LYS A 158 11.31 2.10 4.93
CA LYS A 158 12.55 2.35 5.70
C LYS A 158 12.54 3.64 6.51
N THR A 159 11.60 4.54 6.24
CA THR A 159 11.66 5.90 6.79
C THR A 159 10.64 6.20 7.85
N LEU A 160 9.59 5.40 7.93
CA LEU A 160 8.48 5.58 8.86
C LEU A 160 8.16 4.28 9.61
N GLU A 161 7.50 4.43 10.73
CA GLU A 161 6.87 3.33 11.47
C GLU A 161 5.49 3.79 11.96
N PHE A 162 4.46 2.97 11.73
CA PHE A 162 3.07 3.24 12.10
C PHE A 162 2.54 2.22 13.10
N VAL A 163 1.60 2.62 13.95
CA VAL A 163 0.68 1.65 14.55
C VAL A 163 -0.08 0.96 13.42
N PRO A 164 -0.33 -0.36 13.47
CA PRO A 164 -0.99 -1.04 12.37
C PRO A 164 -2.43 -0.55 12.17
N PHE A 165 -2.70 0.14 11.06
CA PHE A 165 -4.04 0.61 10.74
C PHE A 165 -4.48 0.26 9.30
N VAL A 166 -5.80 0.20 9.13
CA VAL A 166 -6.46 0.17 7.84
C VAL A 166 -7.04 1.55 7.54
N GLY A 167 -6.90 2.01 6.32
CA GLY A 167 -7.26 3.35 5.89
C GLY A 167 -8.17 3.39 4.67
N GLY A 168 -8.81 4.55 4.50
CA GLY A 168 -9.60 4.97 3.35
C GLY A 168 -9.79 6.47 3.40
N HIS A 169 -10.55 7.04 2.45
CA HIS A 169 -10.74 8.49 2.34
C HIS A 169 -12.19 8.89 2.52
N ILE A 170 -12.39 10.15 2.89
CA ILE A 170 -13.69 10.79 2.88
C ILE A 170 -14.03 11.16 1.45
N LEU A 171 -15.10 10.58 0.89
CA LEU A 171 -15.53 10.78 -0.47
C LEU A 171 -16.79 11.65 -0.58
N GLU A 172 -17.00 12.25 -1.75
CA GLU A 172 -18.26 12.93 -2.08
C GLU A 172 -19.41 11.92 -2.19
N ASP A 173 -19.20 10.78 -2.88
CA ASP A 173 -20.16 9.68 -2.92
C ASP A 173 -20.18 8.91 -1.59
N LYS A 174 -21.18 9.23 -0.77
CA LYS A 174 -21.38 8.59 0.53
C LYS A 174 -21.79 7.13 0.45
N THR A 175 -22.26 6.65 -0.70
CA THR A 175 -22.55 5.23 -0.92
C THR A 175 -21.25 4.46 -1.12
N GLN A 176 -20.33 5.00 -1.89
CA GLN A 176 -18.99 4.43 -2.09
C GLN A 176 -18.18 4.48 -0.77
N GLU A 177 -18.14 5.65 -0.10
CA GLU A 177 -17.47 5.81 1.20
C GLU A 177 -17.97 4.78 2.24
N LYS A 178 -19.29 4.58 2.31
CA LYS A 178 -19.85 3.57 3.21
C LYS A 178 -19.31 2.16 2.92
N LYS A 179 -19.19 1.76 1.66
CA LYS A 179 -18.64 0.47 1.29
C LYS A 179 -17.16 0.35 1.70
N ILE A 180 -16.38 1.42 1.56
CA ILE A 180 -14.99 1.49 2.01
C ILE A 180 -14.91 1.32 3.53
N VAL A 181 -15.72 2.06 4.28
CA VAL A 181 -15.78 1.97 5.76
C VAL A 181 -16.19 0.56 6.22
N ASP A 182 -17.17 -0.06 5.55
CA ASP A 182 -17.59 -1.43 5.85
C ASP A 182 -16.46 -2.44 5.55
N ALA A 183 -15.72 -2.26 4.46
CA ALA A 183 -14.56 -3.09 4.09
C ALA A 183 -13.39 -2.90 5.07
N MET A 184 -13.10 -1.67 5.50
CA MET A 184 -12.12 -1.38 6.55
C MET A 184 -12.48 -2.07 7.87
N ALA A 185 -13.76 -2.01 8.27
CA ALA A 185 -14.25 -2.69 9.46
C ALA A 185 -14.10 -4.22 9.37
N ALA A 186 -14.29 -4.78 8.18
CA ALA A 186 -14.09 -6.21 7.93
C ALA A 186 -12.60 -6.59 7.99
N PHE A 187 -11.70 -5.76 7.46
CA PHE A 187 -10.24 -6.00 7.53
C PHE A 187 -9.76 -6.18 8.97
N ALA A 188 -10.37 -5.48 9.92
CA ALA A 188 -10.19 -5.63 11.37
C ALA A 188 -8.73 -5.44 11.84
N ALA A 189 -8.03 -4.42 11.34
CA ALA A 189 -6.75 -3.98 11.92
C ALA A 189 -6.96 -3.40 13.31
N PRO A 190 -5.91 -3.34 14.17
CA PRO A 190 -6.00 -2.73 15.50
C PRO A 190 -6.51 -1.28 15.48
N TYR A 191 -6.19 -0.55 14.44
CA TYR A 191 -6.67 0.82 14.22
C TYR A 191 -7.31 0.97 12.84
N SER A 192 -8.25 1.90 12.73
CA SER A 192 -8.83 2.33 11.44
C SER A 192 -8.88 3.84 11.36
N MET A 193 -8.62 4.40 10.18
CA MET A 193 -8.50 5.84 10.01
C MET A 193 -8.99 6.29 8.63
N MET A 194 -9.81 7.35 8.60
CA MET A 194 -10.03 8.09 7.36
C MET A 194 -8.87 9.06 7.20
N MET A 195 -8.08 8.87 6.14
CA MET A 195 -6.79 9.54 5.97
C MET A 195 -6.97 10.97 5.45
N LEU A 196 -6.10 11.87 5.92
CA LEU A 196 -5.89 13.20 5.38
C LEU A 196 -4.59 13.19 4.57
N GLU A 197 -4.70 13.29 3.25
CA GLU A 197 -3.54 13.33 2.38
C GLU A 197 -2.93 14.73 2.30
N LEU A 198 -1.61 14.83 2.47
CA LEU A 198 -0.86 16.08 2.28
C LEU A 198 -0.58 16.36 0.80
N ASP A 199 -0.47 15.30 -0.01
CA ASP A 199 -0.23 15.35 -1.45
C ASP A 199 -0.89 14.13 -2.11
N ALA A 200 -2.08 14.34 -2.67
CA ALA A 200 -2.91 13.29 -3.27
C ALA A 200 -2.66 13.11 -4.80
N VAL A 201 -1.81 13.95 -5.41
CA VAL A 201 -1.63 13.93 -6.86
C VAL A 201 -0.92 12.65 -7.32
N GLY A 202 -1.57 11.92 -8.23
CA GLY A 202 -1.01 10.71 -8.85
C GLY A 202 -0.97 9.49 -7.96
N MET A 203 -1.78 9.44 -6.90
CA MET A 203 -1.89 8.29 -6.01
C MET A 203 -2.79 7.20 -6.61
N TYR A 204 -2.49 5.94 -6.26
CA TYR A 204 -3.27 4.79 -6.73
C TYR A 204 -4.68 4.74 -6.14
N ASP A 205 -4.82 5.06 -4.86
CA ASP A 205 -6.09 5.13 -4.15
C ASP A 205 -7.06 6.12 -4.81
N ILE A 206 -6.61 7.35 -5.06
CA ILE A 206 -7.42 8.38 -5.73
C ILE A 206 -7.89 7.88 -7.09
N SER A 207 -7.01 7.27 -7.87
CA SER A 207 -7.33 6.72 -9.19
C SER A 207 -8.43 5.65 -9.13
N VAL A 208 -8.34 4.73 -8.16
CA VAL A 208 -9.33 3.67 -7.94
C VAL A 208 -10.66 4.21 -7.43
N GLU A 209 -10.62 5.19 -6.51
CA GLU A 209 -11.81 5.83 -5.96
C GLU A 209 -12.55 6.66 -7.00
N GLU A 210 -11.84 7.40 -7.86
CA GLU A 210 -12.42 8.14 -9.00
C GLU A 210 -13.08 7.20 -10.02
N ALA A 211 -12.57 5.96 -10.16
CA ALA A 211 -13.21 4.91 -10.96
C ALA A 211 -14.47 4.30 -10.30
N GLY A 212 -14.90 4.80 -9.12
CA GLY A 212 -16.08 4.34 -8.39
C GLY A 212 -15.91 2.98 -7.71
N LYS A 213 -14.68 2.52 -7.50
CA LYS A 213 -14.38 1.22 -6.88
C LYS A 213 -14.22 1.34 -5.38
N VAL A 214 -14.34 0.20 -4.67
CA VAL A 214 -14.01 0.12 -3.25
C VAL A 214 -12.50 0.01 -3.12
N PHE A 215 -11.86 0.99 -2.49
CA PHE A 215 -10.43 0.98 -2.19
C PHE A 215 -10.18 0.87 -0.69
N VAL A 216 -9.29 -0.02 -0.30
CA VAL A 216 -8.82 -0.15 1.09
C VAL A 216 -7.29 -0.11 1.07
N THR A 217 -6.71 0.73 1.89
CA THR A 217 -5.27 0.78 2.11
C THR A 217 -4.92 0.39 3.54
N THR A 218 -3.64 0.20 3.80
CA THR A 218 -3.12 -0.06 5.14
C THR A 218 -1.82 0.68 5.38
N GLU A 219 -1.47 0.85 6.67
CA GLU A 219 -0.11 1.13 7.12
C GLU A 219 0.23 0.16 8.27
N LEU A 220 0.98 -0.90 7.97
CA LEU A 220 1.21 -2.01 8.89
C LEU A 220 2.65 -2.02 9.43
N GLY A 221 2.98 -1.08 10.34
CA GLY A 221 4.33 -0.99 10.90
C GLY A 221 5.31 -0.21 10.02
N GLY A 222 6.48 -0.74 9.73
CA GLY A 222 7.51 -0.03 8.97
C GLY A 222 8.94 -0.43 9.34
N GLY A 223 9.87 0.54 9.23
CA GLY A 223 11.29 0.29 9.49
C GLY A 223 12.00 -0.53 8.43
N GLY A 224 11.39 -0.71 7.24
CA GLY A 224 11.93 -1.51 6.14
C GLY A 224 12.04 -2.99 6.47
N THR A 225 11.12 -3.50 7.29
CA THR A 225 11.07 -4.91 7.73
C THR A 225 9.62 -5.34 7.89
N VAL A 226 9.40 -6.59 8.28
CA VAL A 226 8.10 -7.15 8.64
C VAL A 226 8.21 -7.83 10.00
N SER A 227 7.22 -7.66 10.87
CA SER A 227 7.14 -8.37 12.15
C SER A 227 6.17 -9.55 12.05
N ALA A 228 6.27 -10.50 13.00
CA ALA A 228 5.30 -11.60 13.10
C ALA A 228 3.88 -11.07 13.33
N GLU A 229 3.74 -9.99 14.10
CA GLU A 229 2.46 -9.34 14.39
C GLU A 229 1.87 -8.69 13.14
N THR A 230 2.64 -7.84 12.44
CA THR A 230 2.14 -7.11 11.25
C THR A 230 1.84 -8.07 10.09
N ALA A 231 2.64 -9.13 9.93
CA ALA A 231 2.35 -10.20 8.97
C ALA A 231 1.03 -10.94 9.29
N ALA A 232 0.77 -11.23 10.58
CA ALA A 232 -0.48 -11.87 11.00
C ALA A 232 -1.70 -10.96 10.76
N ILE A 233 -1.58 -9.66 11.05
CA ILE A 233 -2.62 -8.66 10.77
C ILE A 233 -2.91 -8.60 9.27
N ALA A 234 -1.87 -8.52 8.43
CA ALA A 234 -2.03 -8.48 6.97
C ALA A 234 -2.75 -9.73 6.43
N LYS A 235 -2.32 -10.94 6.83
CA LYS A 235 -2.92 -12.20 6.39
C LYS A 235 -4.38 -12.31 6.80
N ARG A 236 -4.71 -12.02 8.05
CA ARG A 236 -6.10 -12.01 8.55
C ARG A 236 -6.94 -10.98 7.83
N GLY A 237 -6.43 -9.76 7.67
CA GLY A 237 -7.14 -8.67 7.02
C GLY A 237 -7.46 -8.98 5.56
N VAL A 238 -6.53 -9.56 4.81
CA VAL A 238 -6.76 -10.02 3.43
C VAL A 238 -7.84 -11.09 3.38
N ALA A 239 -7.78 -12.12 4.23
CA ALA A 239 -8.79 -13.16 4.29
C ALA A 239 -10.18 -12.60 4.63
N ASN A 240 -10.26 -11.73 5.62
CA ASN A 240 -11.47 -11.05 6.02
C ASN A 240 -12.08 -10.19 4.89
N LEU A 241 -11.26 -9.45 4.17
CA LEU A 241 -11.71 -8.61 3.06
C LEU A 241 -12.31 -9.46 1.93
N LEU A 242 -11.69 -10.60 1.59
CA LEU A 242 -12.21 -11.53 0.59
C LEU A 242 -13.54 -12.14 1.02
N ILE A 243 -13.70 -12.49 2.30
CA ILE A 243 -14.97 -13.00 2.85
C ILE A 243 -16.03 -11.89 2.81
N HIS A 244 -15.71 -10.69 3.28
CA HIS A 244 -16.63 -9.54 3.27
C HIS A 244 -17.14 -9.21 1.87
N SER A 245 -16.25 -9.28 0.89
CA SER A 245 -16.55 -8.98 -0.51
C SER A 245 -17.26 -10.12 -1.26
N GLY A 246 -17.56 -11.24 -0.57
CA GLY A 246 -18.27 -12.38 -1.14
C GLY A 246 -17.42 -13.25 -2.09
N LEU A 247 -16.10 -13.04 -2.11
CA LEU A 247 -15.15 -13.80 -2.94
C LEU A 247 -14.79 -15.15 -2.34
N VAL A 248 -14.78 -15.23 -1.01
CA VAL A 248 -14.45 -16.47 -0.27
C VAL A 248 -15.55 -16.74 0.76
N LYS A 249 -15.93 -17.99 0.90
CA LYS A 249 -16.91 -18.42 1.92
C LYS A 249 -16.26 -18.42 3.30
N GLY A 250 -16.99 -17.94 4.29
CA GLY A 250 -16.50 -17.93 5.68
C GLY A 250 -17.19 -16.89 6.53
N GLU A 251 -16.67 -16.73 7.74
CA GLU A 251 -17.06 -15.67 8.66
C GLU A 251 -15.84 -14.76 8.90
N VAL A 252 -16.08 -13.45 8.89
CA VAL A 252 -15.05 -12.45 9.19
C VAL A 252 -14.54 -12.63 10.62
N GLU A 253 -13.25 -12.84 10.78
CA GLU A 253 -12.61 -12.91 12.09
C GLU A 253 -12.55 -11.52 12.72
N LYS A 254 -13.37 -11.31 13.74
CA LYS A 254 -13.47 -10.01 14.43
C LYS A 254 -12.26 -9.77 15.33
N SER A 255 -11.73 -8.55 15.30
CA SER A 255 -10.72 -8.05 16.22
C SER A 255 -11.12 -6.67 16.72
N PRO A 256 -10.81 -6.29 17.95
CA PRO A 256 -11.02 -4.93 18.42
C PRO A 256 -10.28 -3.93 17.52
N THR A 257 -11.00 -2.91 17.06
CA THR A 257 -10.45 -1.84 16.23
C THR A 257 -10.76 -0.49 16.90
N GLN A 258 -9.73 0.29 17.17
CA GLN A 258 -9.89 1.67 17.61
C GLN A 258 -9.95 2.59 16.40
N LYS A 259 -11.00 3.40 16.34
CA LYS A 259 -11.12 4.42 15.29
C LYS A 259 -10.28 5.64 15.64
N LEU A 260 -9.59 6.15 14.62
CA LEU A 260 -8.79 7.37 14.70
C LEU A 260 -9.29 8.36 13.64
N ASP A 261 -9.09 9.64 13.92
CA ASP A 261 -9.40 10.74 13.01
C ASP A 261 -8.18 11.63 12.79
N MET A 262 -8.10 12.25 11.62
CA MET A 262 -7.10 13.25 11.25
C MET A 262 -7.81 14.57 10.91
N PRO A 263 -8.17 15.37 11.92
CA PRO A 263 -9.03 16.53 11.71
C PRO A 263 -8.42 17.63 10.83
N ASP A 264 -7.11 17.80 10.88
CA ASP A 264 -6.40 18.81 10.08
C ASP A 264 -4.87 18.60 10.09
N GLY A 265 -4.13 19.48 9.43
CA GLY A 265 -2.67 19.42 9.31
C GLY A 265 -1.88 19.49 10.63
N ARG A 266 -2.50 19.77 11.78
CA ARG A 266 -1.84 19.71 13.10
C ARG A 266 -1.50 18.27 13.49
N CYS A 267 -2.11 17.29 12.84
CA CYS A 267 -1.73 15.88 13.00
C CYS A 267 -0.27 15.63 12.64
N PHE A 268 0.30 16.45 11.76
CA PHE A 268 1.66 16.25 11.26
C PHE A 268 2.66 17.19 11.93
N VAL A 269 3.79 16.60 12.34
CA VAL A 269 4.97 17.32 12.81
C VAL A 269 6.10 17.08 11.83
N ILE A 270 6.60 18.14 11.23
CA ILE A 270 7.68 18.12 10.23
C ILE A 270 8.93 18.73 10.86
N SER A 271 10.10 18.21 10.52
CA SER A 271 11.38 18.69 11.02
C SER A 271 11.82 19.98 10.36
N GLU A 272 12.25 20.95 11.15
CA GLU A 272 12.93 22.16 10.73
C GLU A 272 14.45 22.08 10.97
N HIS A 273 14.95 20.94 11.46
CA HIS A 273 16.35 20.74 11.83
C HIS A 273 16.87 19.40 11.30
N SER A 274 18.16 19.33 11.06
CA SER A 274 18.84 18.08 10.72
C SER A 274 19.66 17.60 11.92
N GLY A 275 19.75 16.27 12.08
CA GLY A 275 20.56 15.70 13.16
C GLY A 275 20.20 14.28 13.55
N VAL A 276 20.51 13.90 14.77
CA VAL A 276 20.10 12.60 15.33
C VAL A 276 18.72 12.73 15.96
N PHE A 277 17.82 11.87 15.50
CA PHE A 277 16.44 11.79 15.97
C PHE A 277 16.34 10.93 17.24
N GLU A 278 15.73 11.48 18.29
CA GLU A 278 15.36 10.75 19.51
C GLU A 278 13.84 10.79 19.67
N PRO A 279 13.11 9.65 19.57
CA PRO A 279 11.70 9.60 19.97
C PRO A 279 11.61 9.70 21.49
N CYS A 280 10.82 10.65 22.00
CA CYS A 280 10.62 10.85 23.45
C CYS A 280 9.39 10.11 23.99
N VAL A 281 8.56 9.55 23.10
CA VAL A 281 7.37 8.76 23.43
C VAL A 281 7.31 7.52 22.53
N ALA A 282 6.66 6.48 23.04
CA ALA A 282 6.48 5.25 22.27
C ALA A 282 5.43 5.45 21.17
N LEU A 283 5.55 4.68 20.08
CA LEU A 283 4.49 4.53 19.09
C LEU A 283 3.23 3.99 19.79
N GLY A 284 2.06 4.57 19.48
CA GLY A 284 0.79 4.27 20.14
C GLY A 284 0.57 4.99 21.48
N ALA A 285 1.55 5.75 21.98
CA ALA A 285 1.40 6.51 23.23
C ALA A 285 0.36 7.64 23.10
N ALA A 286 -0.45 7.82 24.12
CA ALA A 286 -1.33 8.98 24.25
C ALA A 286 -0.51 10.23 24.58
N VAL A 287 -0.80 11.33 23.90
CA VAL A 287 -0.15 12.64 24.07
C VAL A 287 -1.17 13.76 24.09
N LYS A 288 -0.82 14.87 24.70
CA LYS A 288 -1.57 16.13 24.67
C LYS A 288 -0.84 17.18 23.84
N ASN A 289 -1.58 18.14 23.35
CA ASN A 289 -1.00 19.31 22.72
C ASN A 289 0.04 19.97 23.65
N GLY A 290 1.25 20.14 23.15
CA GLY A 290 2.39 20.65 23.91
C GLY A 290 3.29 19.60 24.55
N ASP A 291 2.91 18.32 24.55
CA ASP A 291 3.76 17.25 25.06
C ASP A 291 4.99 17.05 24.18
N LEU A 292 6.16 16.83 24.79
CA LEU A 292 7.41 16.52 24.09
C LEU A 292 7.30 15.14 23.43
N ILE A 293 7.43 15.08 22.10
CA ILE A 293 7.33 13.83 21.34
C ILE A 293 8.66 13.39 20.73
N ALA A 294 9.56 14.32 20.44
CA ALA A 294 10.88 14.00 19.88
C ALA A 294 11.91 15.10 20.19
N ARG A 295 13.20 14.74 20.04
CA ARG A 295 14.35 15.64 20.04
C ARG A 295 15.21 15.42 18.83
N ILE A 296 15.83 16.51 18.35
CA ILE A 296 16.83 16.44 17.28
C ILE A 296 18.12 17.05 17.81
N TYR A 297 19.17 16.25 17.83
CA TYR A 297 20.50 16.65 18.28
C TYR A 297 21.34 17.14 17.10
N ASP A 298 21.96 18.31 17.27
CA ASP A 298 22.97 18.80 16.34
C ASP A 298 24.19 17.85 16.33
N VAL A 299 24.57 17.38 15.14
CA VAL A 299 25.71 16.47 14.94
C VAL A 299 27.02 17.20 14.64
N GLU A 300 26.97 18.49 14.38
CA GLU A 300 28.13 19.29 13.99
C GLU A 300 28.90 19.84 15.23
N ARG A 301 28.23 19.89 16.39
CA ARG A 301 28.84 20.43 17.61
C ARG A 301 28.38 19.69 18.88
N THR A 302 29.34 19.26 19.68
CA THR A 302 29.06 18.76 21.05
C THR A 302 28.73 19.91 21.99
N GLY A 303 27.86 19.65 22.98
CA GLY A 303 27.46 20.65 23.98
C GLY A 303 26.34 21.59 23.55
N THR A 304 25.83 21.47 22.31
CA THR A 304 24.60 22.13 21.87
C THR A 304 23.39 21.42 22.45
N ALA A 305 22.42 22.17 22.98
CA ALA A 305 21.16 21.59 23.43
C ALA A 305 20.36 21.07 22.21
N PRO A 306 19.67 19.92 22.34
CA PRO A 306 18.80 19.44 21.29
C PRO A 306 17.60 20.37 21.09
N VAL A 307 16.98 20.29 19.91
CA VAL A 307 15.72 20.97 19.63
C VAL A 307 14.58 20.05 19.98
N ASP A 308 13.66 20.52 20.81
CA ASP A 308 12.46 19.80 21.24
C ASP A 308 11.34 19.97 20.21
N TYR A 309 10.65 18.84 19.91
CA TYR A 309 9.46 18.78 19.06
C TYR A 309 8.26 18.32 19.87
N HIS A 310 7.15 19.02 19.70
CA HIS A 310 5.96 18.84 20.54
C HIS A 310 4.75 18.44 19.69
N ALA A 311 3.85 17.65 20.31
CA ALA A 311 2.54 17.37 19.73
C ALA A 311 1.76 18.67 19.55
N LYS A 312 1.06 18.81 18.43
CA LYS A 312 0.23 20.00 18.09
C LYS A 312 -1.25 19.77 18.36
N ILE A 313 -1.64 18.56 18.77
CA ILE A 313 -3.01 18.15 19.05
C ILE A 313 -3.01 17.02 20.08
N ASP A 314 -4.11 16.86 20.83
CA ASP A 314 -4.32 15.71 21.71
C ASP A 314 -4.60 14.46 20.85
N GLY A 315 -4.04 13.31 21.20
CA GLY A 315 -4.28 12.07 20.46
C GLY A 315 -3.31 10.95 20.85
N ILE A 316 -3.05 10.07 19.90
CA ILE A 316 -2.02 9.05 20.01
C ILE A 316 -0.96 9.26 18.92
N VAL A 317 0.29 8.90 19.21
CA VAL A 317 1.37 8.89 18.21
C VAL A 317 1.14 7.70 17.27
N ALA A 318 0.47 7.94 16.15
CA ALA A 318 0.07 6.90 15.21
C ALA A 318 1.16 6.59 14.17
N GLY A 319 2.08 7.53 13.93
CA GLY A 319 3.23 7.36 13.05
C GLY A 319 4.43 8.15 13.53
N ARG A 320 5.64 7.69 13.22
CA ARG A 320 6.88 8.38 13.57
C ARG A 320 7.98 8.17 12.53
N HIS A 321 8.95 9.07 12.55
CA HIS A 321 10.22 8.85 11.87
C HIS A 321 10.92 7.59 12.41
N PHE A 322 11.52 6.79 11.52
CA PHE A 322 12.16 5.53 11.91
C PHE A 322 13.69 5.62 11.93
N PRO A 323 14.38 6.17 10.89
CA PRO A 323 15.85 6.23 10.88
C PRO A 323 16.41 7.03 12.05
N GLY A 324 17.68 6.75 12.42
CA GLY A 324 18.37 7.52 13.47
C GLY A 324 18.78 8.94 13.03
N LEU A 325 18.85 9.20 11.71
CA LEU A 325 19.14 10.54 11.17
C LEU A 325 17.89 11.11 10.51
N ILE A 326 17.66 12.39 10.74
CA ILE A 326 16.56 13.18 10.18
C ILE A 326 17.08 14.45 9.52
N GLY A 327 16.44 14.88 8.44
CA GLY A 327 16.74 16.12 7.71
C GLY A 327 15.66 17.18 7.87
N VAL A 328 15.96 18.41 7.45
CA VAL A 328 14.96 19.46 7.33
C VAL A 328 13.92 19.06 6.28
N GLY A 329 12.63 19.18 6.62
CA GLY A 329 11.52 18.79 5.78
C GLY A 329 11.07 17.33 5.95
N ASP A 330 11.83 16.52 6.69
CA ASP A 330 11.43 15.14 6.98
C ASP A 330 10.29 15.10 8.00
N PHE A 331 9.50 14.04 7.90
CA PHE A 331 8.43 13.75 8.83
C PHE A 331 8.97 13.34 10.21
N VAL A 332 8.50 13.97 11.27
CA VAL A 332 8.85 13.64 12.68
C VAL A 332 7.84 12.66 13.27
N SER A 333 6.55 13.03 13.22
CA SER A 333 5.48 12.24 13.83
C SER A 333 4.10 12.61 13.28
N MET A 334 3.19 11.64 13.34
CA MET A 334 1.76 11.82 13.14
C MET A 334 1.02 11.51 14.44
N VAL A 335 0.20 12.47 14.90
CA VAL A 335 -0.70 12.29 16.05
C VAL A 335 -2.12 12.23 15.53
N ALA A 336 -2.81 11.12 15.79
CA ALA A 336 -4.20 10.91 15.38
C ALA A 336 -5.14 10.90 16.61
N VAL A 337 -6.37 11.36 16.42
CA VAL A 337 -7.35 11.56 17.50
C VAL A 337 -8.26 10.35 17.62
N PRO A 338 -8.33 9.67 18.77
CA PRO A 338 -9.31 8.62 19.02
C PRO A 338 -10.75 9.16 18.97
N VAL A 339 -11.67 8.45 18.27
CA VAL A 339 -13.11 8.77 18.10
C VAL A 339 -14.00 7.64 18.57
#